data_e77bc58f090d39fe69bd2a5b715a6101
#
_entry.id   e77bc58f090d39fe69bd2a5b715a6101
#
_cell.length_a   1.000
_cell.length_b   1.000
_cell.length_c   1.000
_cell.angle_alpha   90.00
_cell.angle_beta   90.00
_cell.angle_gamma   90.00
#
_symmetry.space_group_name_H-M   'P 1'
#
loop_
_entity.id
_entity.type
_entity.pdbx_description
1 polymer ?
#
loop_
_entity_poly.entity_id
_entity_poly.type
_entity_poly.pdbx_seq_one_letter_code
_entity_poly.pdbx_strand_id
1 'polypeptide(L)'
;MKKGIMSLLLCALCLGCFQKATAQEDYRFDAGGGIGMTGYLGDANTANLWSHPGVDGMLLFRYMRSPRIAWKTGFYVGTLSGNTEDMTDVLPDAAQFKFSTTFFELSEMFEFNFFNYGMGERYRKLKRWSPYITGGLGVSVWTTDGYTGAAFTVPFGIGAKYKIKERLNLGLEFLMKKAFSDRLDGRLLSDPHAIKSGFAKNTDWYSTLTLTLSYEFSKRCATCNYKD
;
A
#
# COMPACT_ATOMS: atom_id res chain seq x y z
N MET A 1 0.96 36.03 4.93
CA MET A 1 -0.47 35.69 5.10
C MET A 1 -0.83 34.25 4.68
N LYS A 2 -0.25 33.66 3.63
CA LYS A 2 -0.60 32.27 3.19
C LYS A 2 -0.22 31.15 4.16
N LYS A 3 0.83 31.28 4.95
CA LYS A 3 1.28 30.25 5.92
C LYS A 3 0.37 30.11 7.16
N GLY A 4 -0.30 31.20 7.57
CA GLY A 4 -1.23 31.21 8.71
C GLY A 4 -2.56 30.50 8.40
N ILE A 5 -3.05 30.61 7.16
CA ILE A 5 -4.31 29.99 6.75
C ILE A 5 -4.19 28.46 6.67
N MET A 6 -3.01 27.96 6.23
CA MET A 6 -2.76 26.52 6.14
C MET A 6 -2.62 25.87 7.51
N SER A 7 -2.07 26.58 8.50
CA SER A 7 -1.99 26.11 9.89
C SER A 7 -3.37 26.09 10.57
N LEU A 8 -4.23 27.06 10.25
CA LEU A 8 -5.60 27.11 10.78
C LEU A 8 -6.48 26.00 10.19
N LEU A 9 -6.31 25.67 8.92
CA LEU A 9 -7.02 24.56 8.27
C LEU A 9 -6.61 23.20 8.84
N LEU A 10 -5.33 23.01 9.17
CA LEU A 10 -4.83 21.79 9.79
C LEU A 10 -5.35 21.61 11.23
N CYS A 11 -5.42 22.71 12.03
CA CYS A 11 -6.03 22.71 13.36
C CYS A 11 -7.53 22.45 13.35
N ALA A 12 -8.26 22.99 12.39
CA ALA A 12 -9.71 22.79 12.26
C ALA A 12 -10.06 21.33 11.90
N LEU A 13 -9.21 20.64 11.16
CA LEU A 13 -9.39 19.21 10.85
C LEU A 13 -9.22 18.32 12.10
N CYS A 14 -8.39 18.72 13.08
CA CYS A 14 -8.15 17.96 14.30
C CYS A 14 -9.23 18.13 15.37
N LEU A 15 -10.00 19.21 15.36
CA LEU A 15 -10.99 19.54 16.40
C LEU A 15 -12.38 18.91 16.19
N GLY A 16 -12.66 18.32 15.02
CA GLY A 16 -13.96 17.69 14.69
C GLY A 16 -14.20 16.28 15.28
N CYS A 17 -13.26 15.69 16.04
CA CYS A 17 -13.28 14.25 16.33
C CYS A 17 -13.78 13.85 17.74
N PHE A 18 -14.42 14.73 18.52
CA PHE A 18 -14.90 14.34 19.85
C PHE A 18 -16.41 14.35 19.97
N GLN A 19 -17.04 13.26 19.53
CA GLN A 19 -18.40 12.95 20.00
C GLN A 19 -18.43 11.54 20.58
N LYS A 20 -18.76 11.46 21.89
CA LYS A 20 -19.05 10.21 22.58
C LYS A 20 -20.47 9.77 22.20
N ALA A 21 -20.61 8.54 21.73
CA ALA A 21 -21.90 7.87 21.67
C ALA A 21 -21.71 6.37 21.89
N THR A 22 -22.43 5.86 22.84
CA THR A 22 -22.57 4.46 23.20
C THR A 22 -23.74 3.86 22.45
N ALA A 23 -23.47 3.01 21.49
CA ALA A 23 -24.33 1.94 20.99
C ALA A 23 -23.53 1.14 19.96
N GLN A 24 -23.78 -0.12 19.90
CA GLN A 24 -23.25 -1.18 19.04
C GLN A 24 -23.13 -0.76 17.56
N GLU A 25 -21.92 -0.46 17.08
CA GLU A 25 -21.79 0.31 15.87
C GLU A 25 -20.72 -0.25 14.96
N ASP A 26 -21.16 -0.59 13.73
CA ASP A 26 -20.28 -0.75 12.60
C ASP A 26 -19.76 0.64 12.19
N TYR A 27 -18.46 0.82 12.16
CA TYR A 27 -17.85 2.04 11.67
C TYR A 27 -17.73 1.99 10.15
N ARG A 28 -17.83 3.17 9.51
CA ARG A 28 -17.77 3.28 8.04
C ARG A 28 -16.37 3.48 7.53
N PHE A 29 -15.58 4.22 8.29
CA PHE A 29 -14.26 4.66 7.87
C PHE A 29 -13.20 4.16 8.85
N ASP A 30 -12.06 3.87 8.32
CA ASP A 30 -10.86 3.44 9.01
C ASP A 30 -9.68 4.22 8.43
N ALA A 31 -8.89 4.86 9.27
CA ALA A 31 -7.70 5.58 8.85
C ALA A 31 -6.53 5.23 9.75
N GLY A 32 -5.36 5.14 9.16
CA GLY A 32 -4.18 4.76 9.89
C GLY A 32 -2.90 4.93 9.12
N GLY A 33 -1.85 4.38 9.69
CA GLY A 33 -0.53 4.35 9.06
C GLY A 33 0.17 3.04 9.34
N GLY A 34 1.26 2.83 8.66
CA GLY A 34 2.09 1.64 8.79
C GLY A 34 3.53 1.89 8.40
N ILE A 35 4.36 0.96 8.77
CA ILE A 35 5.75 0.88 8.38
C ILE A 35 6.03 -0.52 7.87
N GLY A 36 6.96 -0.64 6.95
CA GLY A 36 7.22 -1.92 6.32
C GLY A 36 8.57 -2.02 5.64
N MET A 37 8.68 -3.08 4.89
CA MET A 37 9.85 -3.40 4.08
C MET A 37 9.45 -3.52 2.63
N THR A 38 10.32 -3.06 1.74
CA THR A 38 10.17 -3.20 0.29
C THR A 38 11.14 -4.21 -0.26
N GLY A 39 10.74 -4.87 -1.33
CA GLY A 39 11.59 -5.74 -2.11
C GLY A 39 11.43 -5.46 -3.59
N TYR A 40 12.52 -5.55 -4.34
CA TYR A 40 12.55 -5.32 -5.78
C TYR A 40 12.79 -6.62 -6.54
N LEU A 41 12.07 -6.79 -7.66
CA LEU A 41 12.26 -7.87 -8.64
C LEU A 41 12.23 -7.26 -10.03
N GLY A 42 13.36 -7.21 -10.69
CA GLY A 42 13.56 -6.69 -12.02
C GLY A 42 14.93 -7.07 -12.55
N ASP A 43 15.43 -6.34 -13.52
CA ASP A 43 16.69 -6.65 -14.20
C ASP A 43 17.91 -6.66 -13.28
N ALA A 44 17.87 -5.90 -12.19
CA ALA A 44 18.93 -5.85 -11.18
C ALA A 44 18.76 -6.86 -10.01
N ASN A 45 17.69 -7.65 -9.97
CA ASN A 45 17.48 -8.67 -8.95
C ASN A 45 16.44 -9.70 -9.40
N THR A 46 16.91 -10.78 -10.01
CA THR A 46 16.04 -11.84 -10.54
C THR A 46 15.85 -13.01 -9.60
N ALA A 47 16.70 -13.18 -8.59
CA ALA A 47 16.78 -14.41 -7.81
C ALA A 47 16.06 -14.35 -6.45
N ASN A 48 16.04 -13.19 -5.77
CA ASN A 48 15.52 -13.13 -4.40
C ASN A 48 14.90 -11.76 -4.09
N LEU A 49 13.60 -11.77 -3.85
CA LEU A 49 12.80 -10.57 -3.57
C LEU A 49 13.34 -9.70 -2.40
N TRP A 50 14.03 -10.31 -1.46
CA TRP A 50 14.50 -9.69 -0.22
C TRP A 50 16.02 -9.61 -0.10
N SER A 51 16.77 -9.71 -1.19
CA SER A 51 18.25 -9.59 -1.16
C SER A 51 18.69 -8.20 -0.67
N HIS A 52 18.01 -7.15 -1.11
CA HIS A 52 18.31 -5.76 -0.71
C HIS A 52 17.02 -5.08 -0.26
N PRO A 53 16.55 -5.36 0.98
CA PRO A 53 15.30 -4.80 1.46
C PRO A 53 15.43 -3.30 1.68
N GLY A 54 14.49 -2.54 1.12
CA GLY A 54 14.26 -1.16 1.45
C GLY A 54 13.26 -1.02 2.60
N VAL A 55 12.92 0.21 2.93
CA VAL A 55 11.90 0.54 3.93
C VAL A 55 10.75 1.29 3.28
N ASP A 56 9.54 1.13 3.82
CA ASP A 56 8.37 1.90 3.42
C ASP A 56 7.58 2.42 4.61
N GLY A 57 6.93 3.56 4.37
CA GLY A 57 5.88 4.10 5.22
C GLY A 57 4.58 4.16 4.44
N MET A 58 3.46 3.92 5.11
CA MET A 58 2.14 3.90 4.51
C MET A 58 1.17 4.73 5.32
N LEU A 59 0.34 5.50 4.62
CA LEU A 59 -0.91 6.04 5.15
C LEU A 59 -2.07 5.34 4.45
N LEU A 60 -3.09 4.96 5.21
CA LEU A 60 -4.28 4.31 4.67
C LEU A 60 -5.55 5.02 5.09
N PHE A 61 -6.48 5.05 4.17
CA PHE A 61 -7.86 5.40 4.41
C PHE A 61 -8.75 4.31 3.82
N ARG A 62 -9.67 3.79 4.63
CA ARG A 62 -10.51 2.67 4.21
C ARG A 62 -11.98 3.00 4.41
N TYR A 63 -12.78 2.79 3.38
CA TYR A 63 -14.22 2.85 3.43
C TYR A 63 -14.79 1.43 3.50
N MET A 64 -15.37 1.07 4.64
CA MET A 64 -15.96 -0.24 4.86
C MET A 64 -17.41 -0.27 4.36
N ARG A 65 -17.65 -0.89 3.22
CA ARG A 65 -18.98 -1.07 2.66
C ARG A 65 -19.79 -2.12 3.45
N SER A 66 -19.12 -3.19 3.85
CA SER A 66 -19.68 -4.30 4.65
C SER A 66 -18.56 -4.95 5.48
N PRO A 67 -18.87 -5.88 6.41
CA PRO A 67 -17.85 -6.64 7.13
C PRO A 67 -16.88 -7.42 6.23
N ARG A 68 -17.27 -7.68 4.98
CA ARG A 68 -16.46 -8.42 4.00
C ARG A 68 -15.83 -7.57 2.93
N ILE A 69 -16.36 -6.37 2.67
CA ILE A 69 -15.97 -5.57 1.52
C ILE A 69 -15.56 -4.18 1.98
N ALA A 70 -14.38 -3.76 1.57
CA ALA A 70 -13.89 -2.41 1.79
C ALA A 70 -13.17 -1.86 0.55
N TRP A 71 -13.18 -0.54 0.42
CA TRP A 71 -12.34 0.23 -0.49
C TRP A 71 -11.22 0.85 0.33
N LYS A 72 -10.00 0.75 -0.15
CA LYS A 72 -8.82 1.25 0.54
C LYS A 72 -8.02 2.14 -0.38
N THR A 73 -7.87 3.40 0.03
CA THR A 73 -6.88 4.33 -0.53
C THR A 73 -5.60 4.19 0.27
N GLY A 74 -4.49 3.91 -0.39
CA GLY A 74 -3.16 3.79 0.20
C GLY A 74 -2.21 4.82 -0.39
N PHE A 75 -1.51 5.54 0.48
CA PHE A 75 -0.37 6.38 0.09
C PHE A 75 0.88 5.78 0.69
N TYR A 76 1.80 5.41 -0.18
CA TYR A 76 3.08 4.75 0.17
C TYR A 76 4.24 5.66 -0.16
N VAL A 77 5.23 5.68 0.70
CA VAL A 77 6.53 6.28 0.46
C VAL A 77 7.60 5.30 0.92
N GLY A 78 8.57 5.03 0.06
CA GLY A 78 9.59 4.05 0.39
C GLY A 78 10.80 4.13 -0.51
N THR A 79 11.74 3.25 -0.22
CA THR A 79 12.98 3.08 -0.98
C THR A 79 13.03 1.69 -1.58
N LEU A 80 13.50 1.60 -2.80
CA LEU A 80 13.84 0.35 -3.47
C LEU A 80 15.35 0.35 -3.72
N SER A 81 16.00 -0.74 -3.44
CA SER A 81 17.42 -0.90 -3.71
C SER A 81 17.69 -2.23 -4.43
N GLY A 82 18.68 -2.20 -5.31
CA GLY A 82 19.16 -3.39 -6.02
C GLY A 82 20.66 -3.29 -6.26
N ASN A 83 21.27 -4.45 -6.35
CA ASN A 83 22.69 -4.59 -6.61
C ASN A 83 22.93 -5.77 -7.56
N THR A 84 23.58 -5.50 -8.68
CA THR A 84 23.91 -6.55 -9.66
C THR A 84 25.18 -7.35 -9.31
N GLU A 85 25.91 -7.01 -8.23
CA GLU A 85 27.09 -7.77 -7.79
C GLU A 85 26.76 -9.23 -7.45
N ASP A 86 25.53 -9.52 -7.04
CA ASP A 86 25.07 -10.87 -6.71
C ASP A 86 24.67 -11.70 -7.95
N MET A 87 24.75 -11.11 -9.15
CA MET A 87 24.36 -11.75 -10.39
C MET A 87 25.60 -11.99 -11.25
N THR A 88 25.86 -13.25 -11.57
CA THR A 88 26.95 -13.63 -12.47
C THR A 88 26.48 -13.59 -13.93
N ASP A 89 27.21 -12.90 -14.79
CA ASP A 89 27.11 -12.92 -16.27
C ASP A 89 25.79 -12.43 -16.90
N VAL A 90 25.07 -11.52 -16.24
CA VAL A 90 23.78 -11.02 -16.73
C VAL A 90 23.92 -9.74 -17.57
N LEU A 91 24.93 -8.95 -17.33
CA LEU A 91 25.16 -7.69 -18.03
C LEU A 91 26.36 -7.74 -19.00
N PRO A 92 26.31 -7.03 -20.13
CA PRO A 92 27.47 -6.85 -21.01
C PRO A 92 28.66 -6.26 -20.23
N ASP A 93 29.86 -6.80 -20.44
CA ASP A 93 31.12 -6.35 -19.82
C ASP A 93 31.22 -6.56 -18.29
N ALA A 94 30.40 -7.44 -17.69
CA ALA A 94 30.37 -7.69 -16.23
C ALA A 94 30.20 -6.36 -15.44
N ALA A 95 29.46 -5.42 -15.96
CA ALA A 95 29.24 -4.12 -15.32
C ALA A 95 28.42 -4.28 -14.04
N GLN A 96 28.88 -3.70 -12.94
CA GLN A 96 28.20 -3.73 -11.65
C GLN A 96 27.48 -2.42 -11.42
N PHE A 97 26.18 -2.50 -11.13
CA PHE A 97 25.35 -1.34 -10.83
C PHE A 97 24.68 -1.49 -9.47
N LYS A 98 24.71 -0.41 -8.71
CA LYS A 98 23.91 -0.24 -7.47
C LYS A 98 22.95 0.91 -7.69
N PHE A 99 21.69 0.71 -7.37
CA PHE A 99 20.73 1.80 -7.42
C PHE A 99 19.94 1.90 -6.11
N SER A 100 19.53 3.11 -5.81
CA SER A 100 18.61 3.41 -4.72
C SER A 100 17.54 4.36 -5.27
N THR A 101 16.34 3.86 -5.32
CA THR A 101 15.17 4.58 -5.84
C THR A 101 14.23 4.93 -4.69
N THR A 102 13.86 6.21 -4.57
CA THR A 102 12.78 6.63 -3.68
C THR A 102 11.50 6.70 -4.50
N PHE A 103 10.43 6.09 -4.00
CA PHE A 103 9.12 6.11 -4.65
C PHE A 103 8.04 6.68 -3.75
N PHE A 104 7.05 7.29 -4.41
CA PHE A 104 5.77 7.71 -3.85
C PHE A 104 4.67 7.06 -4.66
N GLU A 105 3.71 6.44 -4.02
CA GLU A 105 2.61 5.77 -4.69
C GLU A 105 1.28 6.12 -4.04
N LEU A 106 0.31 6.47 -4.86
CA LEU A 106 -1.09 6.56 -4.48
C LEU A 106 -1.85 5.44 -5.17
N SER A 107 -2.54 4.62 -4.40
CA SER A 107 -3.29 3.48 -4.93
C SER A 107 -4.69 3.40 -4.33
N GLU A 108 -5.63 2.99 -5.16
CA GLU A 108 -7.00 2.69 -4.80
C GLU A 108 -7.24 1.21 -4.98
N MET A 109 -7.62 0.52 -3.90
CA MET A 109 -7.69 -0.93 -3.83
C MET A 109 -9.03 -1.39 -3.28
N PHE A 110 -9.49 -2.51 -3.80
CA PHE A 110 -10.61 -3.26 -3.27
C PHE A 110 -10.09 -4.34 -2.32
N GLU A 111 -10.71 -4.46 -1.13
CA GLU A 111 -10.42 -5.50 -0.15
C GLU A 111 -11.61 -6.44 0.02
N PHE A 112 -11.33 -7.73 0.02
CA PHE A 112 -12.29 -8.77 0.36
C PHE A 112 -11.83 -9.55 1.59
N ASN A 113 -12.57 -9.43 2.68
CA ASN A 113 -12.36 -10.16 3.93
C ASN A 113 -13.01 -11.55 3.86
N PHE A 114 -12.26 -12.60 4.12
CA PHE A 114 -12.79 -13.97 4.12
C PHE A 114 -13.75 -14.23 5.29
N PHE A 115 -13.55 -13.54 6.40
CA PHE A 115 -14.47 -13.62 7.53
C PHE A 115 -15.22 -12.29 7.71
N ASN A 116 -16.38 -12.36 8.36
CA ASN A 116 -17.10 -11.17 8.77
C ASN A 116 -16.29 -10.43 9.82
N TYR A 117 -15.50 -9.45 9.38
CA TYR A 117 -14.58 -8.73 10.23
C TYR A 117 -15.30 -7.71 11.11
N GLY A 118 -15.07 -7.79 12.41
CA GLY A 118 -15.67 -6.86 13.35
C GLY A 118 -15.72 -7.38 14.78
N MET A 119 -16.22 -6.54 15.65
CA MET A 119 -16.63 -6.88 17.03
C MET A 119 -18.08 -6.45 17.22
N GLY A 120 -18.88 -7.25 17.88
CA GLY A 120 -20.29 -6.93 18.09
C GLY A 120 -21.11 -8.15 18.55
N GLU A 121 -22.42 -8.09 18.36
CA GLU A 121 -23.37 -9.09 18.79
C GLU A 121 -23.10 -10.49 18.25
N ARG A 122 -23.32 -11.51 19.07
CA ARG A 122 -23.09 -12.92 18.70
C ARG A 122 -23.87 -13.36 17.46
N TYR A 123 -25.07 -12.81 17.23
CA TYR A 123 -25.89 -13.19 16.07
C TYR A 123 -25.29 -12.77 14.74
N ARG A 124 -24.43 -11.75 14.70
CA ARG A 124 -23.74 -11.27 13.49
C ARG A 124 -22.56 -12.15 13.08
N LYS A 125 -22.15 -13.10 13.92
CA LYS A 125 -21.00 -14.00 13.69
C LYS A 125 -19.73 -13.24 13.26
N LEU A 126 -19.48 -12.09 13.87
CA LEU A 126 -18.30 -11.27 13.62
C LEU A 126 -17.06 -11.92 14.24
N LYS A 127 -15.94 -11.82 13.53
CA LYS A 127 -14.64 -12.30 13.99
C LYS A 127 -13.68 -11.13 14.17
N ARG A 128 -12.89 -11.17 15.25
CA ARG A 128 -11.86 -10.17 15.53
C ARG A 128 -10.71 -10.17 14.54
N TRP A 129 -10.57 -11.23 13.78
CA TRP A 129 -9.52 -11.35 12.78
C TRP A 129 -10.11 -11.79 11.45
N SER A 130 -9.48 -11.37 10.37
CA SER A 130 -9.82 -11.83 9.04
C SER A 130 -8.59 -11.75 8.14
N PRO A 131 -8.23 -12.83 7.44
CA PRO A 131 -7.42 -12.73 6.26
C PRO A 131 -8.23 -12.04 5.17
N TYR A 132 -7.54 -11.36 4.25
CA TYR A 132 -8.17 -10.69 3.13
C TYR A 132 -7.27 -10.76 1.89
N ILE A 133 -7.90 -10.63 0.75
CA ILE A 133 -7.23 -10.36 -0.52
C ILE A 133 -7.52 -8.93 -0.92
N THR A 134 -6.57 -8.32 -1.61
CA THR A 134 -6.71 -6.97 -2.10
C THR A 134 -6.12 -6.83 -3.49
N GLY A 135 -6.65 -5.91 -4.27
CA GLY A 135 -6.15 -5.59 -5.59
C GLY A 135 -6.75 -4.29 -6.07
N GLY A 136 -6.01 -3.60 -6.94
CA GLY A 136 -6.44 -2.28 -7.40
C GLY A 136 -5.56 -1.68 -8.47
N LEU A 137 -5.62 -0.36 -8.53
CA LEU A 137 -4.85 0.46 -9.46
C LEU A 137 -4.15 1.56 -8.67
N GLY A 138 -2.99 1.98 -9.15
CA GLY A 138 -2.22 3.04 -8.54
C GLY A 138 -1.42 3.84 -9.55
N VAL A 139 -0.84 4.90 -9.05
CA VAL A 139 0.15 5.71 -9.76
C VAL A 139 1.36 5.87 -8.85
N SER A 140 2.52 5.53 -9.34
CA SER A 140 3.78 5.74 -8.63
C SER A 140 4.65 6.76 -9.35
N VAL A 141 5.34 7.55 -8.55
CA VAL A 141 6.39 8.48 -8.98
C VAL A 141 7.65 8.10 -8.24
N TRP A 142 8.76 7.99 -8.94
CA TRP A 142 10.05 7.64 -8.34
C TRP A 142 11.16 8.56 -8.81
N THR A 143 12.17 8.62 -7.96
CA THR A 143 13.40 9.36 -8.27
C THR A 143 14.61 8.46 -8.03
N THR A 144 15.42 8.30 -9.07
CA THR A 144 16.65 7.51 -9.07
C THR A 144 17.76 8.34 -9.72
N ASP A 145 18.89 8.56 -9.03
CA ASP A 145 20.08 9.25 -9.56
C ASP A 145 19.79 10.54 -10.35
N GLY A 146 18.86 11.37 -9.84
CA GLY A 146 18.47 12.64 -10.47
C GLY A 146 17.49 12.51 -11.63
N TYR A 147 17.02 11.31 -11.94
CA TYR A 147 15.93 11.06 -12.89
C TYR A 147 14.62 10.81 -12.15
N THR A 148 13.56 11.51 -12.55
CA THR A 148 12.20 11.29 -12.01
C THR A 148 11.34 10.64 -13.09
N GLY A 149 10.67 9.56 -12.72
CA GLY A 149 9.73 8.84 -13.57
C GLY A 149 8.37 8.70 -12.90
N ALA A 150 7.37 8.36 -13.70
CA ALA A 150 6.04 8.03 -13.22
C ALA A 150 5.47 6.87 -14.02
N ALA A 151 4.69 5.99 -13.36
CA ALA A 151 3.98 4.90 -14.03
C ALA A 151 2.67 4.56 -13.33
N PHE A 152 1.79 3.93 -14.11
CA PHE A 152 0.68 3.21 -13.53
C PHE A 152 1.18 1.94 -12.85
N THR A 153 0.53 1.60 -11.73
CA THR A 153 0.82 0.38 -10.98
C THR A 153 -0.45 -0.45 -10.79
N VAL A 154 -0.28 -1.75 -10.72
CA VAL A 154 -1.34 -2.68 -10.35
C VAL A 154 -0.90 -3.41 -9.08
N PRO A 155 -1.27 -2.89 -7.91
CA PRO A 155 -1.07 -3.58 -6.64
C PRO A 155 -2.06 -4.73 -6.50
N PHE A 156 -1.60 -5.86 -6.00
CA PHE A 156 -2.42 -6.98 -5.55
C PHE A 156 -1.70 -7.74 -4.44
N GLY A 157 -2.45 -8.37 -3.58
CA GLY A 157 -1.85 -9.11 -2.49
C GLY A 157 -2.82 -9.66 -1.47
N ILE A 158 -2.24 -10.03 -0.36
CA ILE A 158 -2.93 -10.66 0.75
C ILE A 158 -2.58 -9.95 2.05
N GLY A 159 -3.46 -10.03 3.00
CA GLY A 159 -3.19 -9.52 4.34
C GLY A 159 -4.04 -10.19 5.40
N ALA A 160 -3.75 -9.84 6.63
CA ALA A 160 -4.55 -10.22 7.78
C ALA A 160 -4.79 -9.00 8.67
N LYS A 161 -5.99 -8.90 9.19
CA LYS A 161 -6.39 -7.84 10.12
C LYS A 161 -6.80 -8.43 11.44
N TYR A 162 -6.41 -7.78 12.52
CA TYR A 162 -6.79 -8.14 13.87
C TYR A 162 -7.32 -6.91 14.62
N LYS A 163 -8.49 -7.03 15.19
CA LYS A 163 -9.11 -5.97 15.97
C LYS A 163 -8.65 -6.03 17.42
N ILE A 164 -7.74 -5.12 17.79
CA ILE A 164 -7.18 -5.03 19.16
C ILE A 164 -8.27 -4.54 20.13
N LYS A 165 -8.97 -3.47 19.75
CA LYS A 165 -10.10 -2.86 20.44
C LYS A 165 -11.22 -2.58 19.45
N GLU A 166 -12.38 -2.14 19.93
CA GLU A 166 -13.56 -1.85 19.08
C GLU A 166 -13.24 -0.99 17.85
N ARG A 167 -12.29 -0.06 18.00
CA ARG A 167 -11.93 0.92 16.96
C ARG A 167 -10.50 0.78 16.47
N LEU A 168 -9.69 -0.07 17.11
CA LEU A 168 -8.25 -0.15 16.81
C LEU A 168 -7.93 -1.47 16.12
N ASN A 169 -7.41 -1.36 14.92
CA ASN A 169 -7.06 -2.49 14.07
C ASN A 169 -5.54 -2.55 13.87
N LEU A 170 -5.00 -3.74 13.97
CA LEU A 170 -3.65 -4.09 13.54
C LEU A 170 -3.77 -4.86 12.23
N GLY A 171 -2.96 -4.53 11.25
CA GLY A 171 -2.91 -5.21 9.96
C GLY A 171 -1.50 -5.59 9.58
N LEU A 172 -1.36 -6.73 8.93
CA LEU A 172 -0.16 -7.14 8.21
C LEU A 172 -0.56 -7.38 6.77
N GLU A 173 0.12 -6.72 5.83
CA GLU A 173 -0.22 -6.76 4.41
C GLU A 173 1.02 -7.01 3.57
N PHE A 174 0.93 -7.96 2.66
CA PHE A 174 1.92 -8.22 1.63
C PHE A 174 1.31 -7.88 0.28
N LEU A 175 1.92 -6.93 -0.43
CA LEU A 175 1.52 -6.55 -1.78
C LEU A 175 2.64 -6.83 -2.77
N MET A 176 2.25 -7.37 -3.90
CA MET A 176 3.04 -7.35 -5.14
C MET A 176 2.49 -6.25 -6.02
N LYS A 177 3.36 -5.45 -6.58
CA LYS A 177 3.01 -4.28 -7.37
C LYS A 177 3.73 -4.37 -8.71
N LYS A 178 2.95 -4.38 -9.77
CA LYS A 178 3.46 -4.33 -11.12
C LYS A 178 3.49 -2.88 -11.60
N ALA A 179 4.66 -2.34 -11.89
CA ALA A 179 4.79 -1.01 -12.48
C ALA A 179 4.88 -1.13 -14.01
N PHE A 180 4.05 -0.38 -14.72
CA PHE A 180 4.10 -0.31 -16.19
C PHE A 180 5.16 0.67 -16.66
N SER A 181 6.38 0.46 -16.18
CA SER A 181 7.58 1.17 -16.59
C SER A 181 8.79 0.26 -16.39
N ASP A 182 9.77 0.44 -17.26
CA ASP A 182 11.04 -0.28 -17.33
C ASP A 182 12.19 0.64 -16.88
N ARG A 183 11.91 1.57 -15.96
CA ARG A 183 12.88 2.59 -15.56
C ARG A 183 12.92 2.84 -14.07
N LEU A 184 12.36 1.93 -13.28
CA LEU A 184 12.42 2.00 -11.82
C LEU A 184 13.85 1.85 -11.30
N ASP A 185 14.67 1.08 -12.01
CA ASP A 185 16.08 0.79 -11.72
C ASP A 185 17.06 1.77 -12.37
N GLY A 186 16.53 2.83 -13.04
CA GLY A 186 17.33 3.88 -13.68
C GLY A 186 17.44 3.75 -15.19
N ARG A 187 18.06 4.75 -15.82
CA ARG A 187 18.22 4.79 -17.29
C ARG A 187 19.22 3.78 -17.83
N LEU A 188 20.21 3.39 -17.04
CA LEU A 188 21.30 2.50 -17.48
C LEU A 188 20.86 1.04 -17.61
N LEU A 189 19.84 0.63 -16.85
CA LEU A 189 19.32 -0.74 -16.85
C LEU A 189 18.05 -0.89 -17.69
N SER A 190 17.50 0.19 -18.24
CA SER A 190 16.20 0.17 -18.96
C SER A 190 16.20 -0.58 -20.31
N ASP A 191 17.35 -1.00 -20.84
CA ASP A 191 17.45 -1.89 -22.03
C ASP A 191 18.89 -2.41 -22.19
N PRO A 192 19.41 -3.24 -21.26
CA PRO A 192 20.81 -3.69 -21.26
C PRO A 192 21.18 -4.50 -22.51
N HIS A 193 20.22 -5.10 -23.18
CA HIS A 193 20.42 -5.92 -24.37
C HIS A 193 19.84 -5.34 -25.66
N ALA A 194 19.35 -4.08 -25.66
CA ALA A 194 18.71 -3.40 -26.79
C ALA A 194 17.60 -4.23 -27.49
N ILE A 195 16.90 -5.06 -26.70
CA ILE A 195 15.80 -5.91 -27.17
C ILE A 195 14.49 -5.21 -26.84
N LYS A 196 13.88 -4.55 -27.81
CA LYS A 196 12.55 -3.94 -27.68
C LYS A 196 11.51 -5.02 -27.41
N SER A 197 11.14 -5.22 -26.16
CA SER A 197 10.02 -6.07 -25.78
C SER A 197 8.74 -5.24 -25.63
N GLY A 198 7.58 -5.90 -25.84
CA GLY A 198 6.28 -5.21 -25.81
C GLY A 198 5.92 -4.70 -24.42
N PHE A 199 5.03 -3.70 -24.35
CA PHE A 199 4.53 -2.98 -23.17
C PHE A 199 4.23 -3.83 -21.91
N ALA A 200 3.96 -5.11 -22.06
CA ALA A 200 3.64 -6.02 -20.95
C ALA A 200 4.81 -6.92 -20.52
N LYS A 201 5.91 -6.94 -21.24
CA LYS A 201 6.99 -7.93 -21.07
C LYS A 201 8.18 -7.38 -20.30
N ASN A 202 8.46 -6.08 -20.44
CA ASN A 202 9.53 -5.35 -19.75
C ASN A 202 8.90 -4.45 -18.68
N THR A 203 8.55 -5.00 -17.55
CA THR A 203 7.88 -4.26 -16.46
C THR A 203 8.42 -4.69 -15.14
N ASP A 204 8.80 -3.71 -14.35
CA ASP A 204 9.36 -3.92 -13.02
C ASP A 204 8.30 -4.37 -12.01
N TRP A 205 8.71 -5.26 -11.14
CA TRP A 205 7.92 -5.71 -10.02
C TRP A 205 8.56 -5.28 -8.70
N TYR A 206 7.77 -4.85 -7.78
CA TYR A 206 8.23 -4.64 -6.42
C TYR A 206 7.17 -5.10 -5.42
N SER A 207 7.60 -5.34 -4.22
CA SER A 207 6.72 -5.79 -3.15
C SER A 207 6.85 -4.91 -1.94
N THR A 208 5.79 -4.89 -1.13
CA THR A 208 5.80 -4.27 0.19
C THR A 208 5.22 -5.25 1.20
N LEU A 209 5.87 -5.36 2.35
CA LEU A 209 5.35 -6.06 3.53
C LEU A 209 5.19 -5.03 4.65
N THR A 210 3.97 -4.63 4.94
CA THR A 210 3.68 -3.49 5.78
C THR A 210 2.85 -3.88 7.00
N LEU A 211 3.30 -3.47 8.18
CA LEU A 211 2.55 -3.56 9.42
C LEU A 211 1.80 -2.23 9.64
N THR A 212 0.48 -2.30 9.81
CA THR A 212 -0.39 -1.13 9.89
C THR A 212 -1.13 -1.07 11.21
N LEU A 213 -1.33 0.14 11.72
CA LEU A 213 -2.22 0.44 12.83
C LEU A 213 -3.24 1.46 12.35
N SER A 214 -4.53 1.15 12.52
CA SER A 214 -5.60 2.00 12.04
C SER A 214 -6.73 2.15 13.05
N TYR A 215 -7.46 3.26 12.93
CA TYR A 215 -8.53 3.64 13.83
C TYR A 215 -9.85 3.85 13.07
N GLU A 216 -10.89 3.16 13.52
CA GLU A 216 -12.23 3.26 12.92
C GLU A 216 -13.03 4.42 13.50
N PHE A 217 -13.70 5.15 12.62
CA PHE A 217 -14.52 6.30 12.96
C PHE A 217 -15.78 6.38 12.07
N SER A 218 -16.68 7.36 12.37
CA SER A 218 -17.98 7.54 11.71
C SER A 218 -18.88 6.31 11.82
N LYS A 219 -19.70 6.34 12.83
CA LYS A 219 -20.66 5.29 13.15
C LYS A 219 -21.71 5.11 12.05
N ARG A 220 -22.01 3.88 11.69
CA ARG A 220 -23.16 3.55 10.85
C ARG A 220 -24.42 3.65 11.69
N CYS A 221 -25.40 4.43 11.26
CA CYS A 221 -26.71 4.46 11.90
C CYS A 221 -27.39 3.09 11.71
N ALA A 222 -27.64 2.36 12.80
CA ALA A 222 -28.27 1.06 12.75
C ALA A 222 -29.74 1.14 12.25
N THR A 223 -30.41 2.27 12.47
CA THR A 223 -31.81 2.50 12.12
C THR A 223 -32.02 3.02 10.69
N CYS A 224 -30.98 3.58 10.07
CA CYS A 224 -31.10 4.21 8.75
C CYS A 224 -30.83 3.25 7.58
N ASN A 225 -30.47 2.01 7.83
CA ASN A 225 -30.09 1.04 6.79
C ASN A 225 -31.18 0.03 6.44
N TYR A 226 -32.40 0.21 6.90
CA TYR A 226 -33.56 -0.54 6.39
C TYR A 226 -34.16 0.23 5.20
N LYS A 227 -33.56 0.04 4.04
CA LYS A 227 -34.22 0.13 2.75
C LYS A 227 -33.78 -1.07 1.94
N ASP A 228 -34.78 -1.82 1.59
CA ASP A 228 -34.86 -3.02 0.77
C ASP A 228 -33.89 -3.08 -0.42
#